data_31f126e1f513af0f0ad9b1681d7f5661
#
_entry.id   31f126e1f513af0f0ad9b1681d7f5661
#
_cell.length_a   1.000
_cell.length_b   1.000
_cell.length_c   1.000
_cell.angle_alpha   90.00
_cell.angle_beta   90.00
_cell.angle_gamma   90.00
#
_symmetry.space_group_name_H-M   'P 1'
#
loop_
_entity.id
_entity.type
_entity.pdbx_description
1 polymer ?
#
loop_
_entity_poly.entity_id
_entity_poly.type
_entity_poly.pdbx_seq_one_letter_code
_entity_poly.pdbx_strand_id
1 'polypeptide(L)'
;QACRSLYDLVDESGKVLARNKALLSLKDYNLIDRLKDLAEAGICSFKIEGRLKNVSYVRNVVRAYSLALDELAAANPEKYRRTSFGRSEGGFTPDLGKTFNRGYTQLFLTGKRSAGWSSMDAPKSIGEEVGTVVSITSLRQTSQAGRRVSSPSGKRTGEENITITVRMKKPTER
;
A
#
# COMPACT_ATOMS: atom_id res chain seq x y z
N GLN A 1 -8.06 14.86 6.50
CA GLN A 1 -8.66 13.73 7.24
C GLN A 1 -7.85 13.50 8.52
N ALA A 2 -8.50 13.55 9.66
CA ALA A 2 -7.87 13.36 10.98
C ALA A 2 -7.02 12.09 11.06
N CYS A 3 -7.49 10.97 10.48
CA CYS A 3 -6.74 9.71 10.45
C CYS A 3 -5.46 9.72 9.57
N ARG A 4 -5.18 10.82 8.87
CA ARG A 4 -3.96 11.01 8.06
C ARG A 4 -3.07 12.12 8.57
N SER A 5 -3.46 12.77 9.67
CA SER A 5 -2.66 13.78 10.34
C SER A 5 -1.66 13.15 11.28
N LEU A 6 -0.59 13.86 11.55
CA LEU A 6 0.42 13.46 12.52
C LEU A 6 0.07 14.10 13.87
N TYR A 7 0.32 13.35 14.94
CA TYR A 7 -0.02 13.72 16.30
C TYR A 7 1.14 13.46 17.25
N ASP A 8 1.19 14.22 18.31
CA ASP A 8 1.98 13.88 19.49
C ASP A 8 1.08 13.13 20.49
N LEU A 9 1.57 12.02 21.02
CA LEU A 9 0.93 11.31 22.13
C LEU A 9 1.55 11.77 23.42
N VAL A 10 0.71 12.24 24.33
CA VAL A 10 1.13 12.67 25.67
C VAL A 10 0.37 11.88 26.74
N ASP A 11 0.98 11.62 27.89
CA ASP A 11 0.31 11.02 29.04
C ASP A 11 -0.40 12.09 29.89
N GLU A 12 -1.04 11.66 30.98
CA GLU A 12 -1.79 12.53 31.90
C GLU A 12 -0.91 13.62 32.55
N SER A 13 0.40 13.37 32.67
CA SER A 13 1.35 14.33 33.21
C SER A 13 1.87 15.34 32.18
N GLY A 14 1.46 15.20 30.89
CA GLY A 14 1.96 16.01 29.78
C GLY A 14 3.29 15.50 29.20
N LYS A 15 3.80 14.35 29.66
CA LYS A 15 5.00 13.75 29.11
C LYS A 15 4.73 13.19 27.72
N VAL A 16 5.57 13.55 26.76
CA VAL A 16 5.46 13.06 25.39
C VAL A 16 5.92 11.62 25.27
N LEU A 17 5.02 10.72 24.88
CA LEU A 17 5.26 9.30 24.65
C LEU A 17 5.66 9.01 23.20
N ALA A 18 5.09 9.74 22.23
CA ALA A 18 5.44 9.68 20.81
C ALA A 18 5.26 11.04 20.17
N ARG A 19 6.14 11.41 19.23
CA ARG A 19 6.06 12.68 18.49
C ARG A 19 5.84 12.44 17.01
N ASN A 20 5.01 13.31 16.42
CA ASN A 20 4.84 13.41 14.98
C ASN A 20 4.53 12.06 14.31
N LYS A 21 3.58 11.29 14.88
CA LYS A 21 3.19 9.96 14.43
C LYS A 21 1.78 9.94 13.87
N ALA A 22 1.55 9.07 12.88
CA ALA A 22 0.23 8.85 12.29
C ALA A 22 -0.63 7.92 13.19
N LEU A 23 -0.85 8.34 14.44
CA LEU A 23 -1.45 7.50 15.50
C LEU A 23 -2.83 6.95 15.14
N LEU A 24 -3.61 7.67 14.35
CA LEU A 24 -4.95 7.27 13.92
C LEU A 24 -4.98 6.58 12.55
N SER A 25 -3.81 6.30 11.96
CA SER A 25 -3.71 5.58 10.69
C SER A 25 -3.73 4.08 10.92
N LEU A 26 -4.91 3.46 10.78
CA LEU A 26 -5.06 2.01 10.87
C LEU A 26 -4.37 1.31 9.71
N LYS A 27 -3.78 0.15 9.97
CA LYS A 27 -3.38 -0.80 8.93
C LYS A 27 -4.61 -1.29 8.17
N ASP A 28 -4.41 -1.70 6.92
CA ASP A 28 -5.49 -2.24 6.10
C ASP A 28 -5.88 -3.64 6.59
N TYR A 29 -7.19 -3.88 6.68
CA TYR A 29 -7.74 -5.15 7.16
C TYR A 29 -7.64 -6.19 6.05
N ASN A 30 -6.92 -7.29 6.31
CA ASN A 30 -6.72 -8.37 5.36
C ASN A 30 -6.90 -9.72 6.05
N LEU A 31 -7.84 -10.52 5.56
CA LEU A 31 -8.21 -11.83 6.09
C LEU A 31 -8.03 -12.96 5.07
N ILE A 32 -7.20 -12.78 4.05
CA ILE A 32 -7.02 -13.80 3.00
C ILE A 32 -6.60 -15.16 3.60
N ASP A 33 -5.70 -15.14 4.58
CA ASP A 33 -5.20 -16.34 5.25
C ASP A 33 -6.21 -16.96 6.23
N ARG A 34 -7.36 -16.30 6.43
CA ARG A 34 -8.44 -16.73 7.35
C ARG A 34 -9.74 -17.10 6.63
N LEU A 35 -9.72 -17.14 5.30
CA LEU A 35 -10.94 -17.42 4.52
C LEU A 35 -11.57 -18.76 4.89
N LYS A 36 -10.75 -19.79 5.15
CA LYS A 36 -11.26 -21.10 5.60
C LYS A 36 -11.97 -21.00 6.95
N ASP A 37 -11.33 -20.37 7.95
CA ASP A 37 -11.90 -20.22 9.30
C ASP A 37 -13.22 -19.43 9.25
N LEU A 38 -13.27 -18.39 8.42
CA LEU A 38 -14.47 -17.58 8.23
C LEU A 38 -15.60 -18.35 7.54
N ALA A 39 -15.28 -19.13 6.50
CA ALA A 39 -16.25 -19.97 5.81
C ALA A 39 -16.79 -21.07 6.74
N GLU A 40 -15.94 -21.68 7.57
CA GLU A 40 -16.34 -22.67 8.58
C GLU A 40 -17.23 -22.06 9.66
N ALA A 41 -17.04 -20.79 10.00
CA ALA A 41 -17.91 -20.03 10.89
C ALA A 41 -19.23 -19.58 10.25
N GLY A 42 -19.49 -19.96 8.99
CA GLY A 42 -20.73 -19.66 8.27
C GLY A 42 -20.73 -18.34 7.48
N ILE A 43 -19.57 -17.67 7.33
CA ILE A 43 -19.48 -16.48 6.49
C ILE A 43 -19.50 -16.91 5.02
N CYS A 44 -20.51 -16.46 4.28
CA CYS A 44 -20.74 -16.83 2.88
C CYS A 44 -20.55 -15.67 1.88
N SER A 45 -20.25 -14.47 2.36
CA SER A 45 -20.04 -13.28 1.51
C SER A 45 -18.93 -12.40 2.06
N PHE A 46 -18.03 -11.97 1.17
CA PHE A 46 -16.88 -11.14 1.50
C PHE A 46 -16.94 -9.84 0.71
N LYS A 47 -17.00 -8.71 1.41
CA LYS A 47 -16.98 -7.39 0.79
C LYS A 47 -15.56 -6.85 0.72
N ILE A 48 -15.10 -6.54 -0.48
CA ILE A 48 -13.83 -5.86 -0.72
C ILE A 48 -14.10 -4.36 -0.85
N GLU A 49 -13.45 -3.54 -0.02
CA GLU A 49 -13.57 -2.10 -0.10
C GLU A 49 -12.49 -1.53 -1.03
N GLY A 50 -12.95 -0.95 -2.15
CA GLY A 50 -12.09 -0.40 -3.19
C GLY A 50 -12.40 1.05 -3.55
N ARG A 51 -13.27 1.73 -2.81
CA ARG A 51 -13.62 3.13 -3.09
C ARG A 51 -12.38 4.02 -3.03
N LEU A 52 -12.22 4.90 -4.00
CA LEU A 52 -11.06 5.77 -4.16
C LEU A 52 -9.72 5.03 -4.40
N LYS A 53 -9.78 3.76 -4.76
CA LYS A 53 -8.62 2.98 -5.19
C LYS A 53 -8.55 2.95 -6.72
N ASN A 54 -7.34 2.80 -7.26
CA ASN A 54 -7.15 2.65 -8.69
C ASN A 54 -7.55 1.24 -9.17
N VAL A 55 -7.71 1.10 -10.49
CA VAL A 55 -8.11 -0.16 -11.12
C VAL A 55 -7.11 -1.30 -10.82
N SER A 56 -5.81 -0.99 -10.79
CA SER A 56 -4.78 -1.99 -10.49
C SER A 56 -4.93 -2.58 -9.10
N TYR A 57 -5.24 -1.74 -8.10
CA TYR A 57 -5.56 -2.20 -6.74
C TYR A 57 -6.74 -3.17 -6.76
N VAL A 58 -7.86 -2.76 -7.36
CA VAL A 58 -9.09 -3.56 -7.38
C VAL A 58 -8.85 -4.90 -8.07
N ARG A 59 -8.21 -4.89 -9.25
CA ARG A 59 -7.87 -6.12 -9.98
C ARG A 59 -6.99 -7.07 -9.18
N ASN A 60 -5.96 -6.54 -8.53
CA ASN A 60 -5.02 -7.35 -7.75
C ASN A 60 -5.69 -7.98 -6.52
N VAL A 61 -6.46 -7.20 -5.76
CA VAL A 61 -7.13 -7.70 -4.55
C VAL A 61 -8.24 -8.71 -4.91
N VAL A 62 -9.10 -8.37 -5.89
CA VAL A 62 -10.17 -9.27 -6.32
C VAL A 62 -9.60 -10.58 -6.86
N ARG A 63 -8.51 -10.52 -7.63
CA ARG A 63 -7.85 -11.73 -8.15
C ARG A 63 -7.29 -12.60 -7.03
N ALA A 64 -6.62 -12.01 -6.04
CA ALA A 64 -6.07 -12.75 -4.90
C ALA A 64 -7.17 -13.50 -4.13
N TYR A 65 -8.25 -12.80 -3.76
CA TYR A 65 -9.36 -13.41 -3.05
C TYR A 65 -10.15 -14.43 -3.89
N SER A 66 -10.31 -14.18 -5.20
CA SER A 66 -10.97 -15.13 -6.11
C SER A 66 -10.20 -16.46 -6.18
N LEU A 67 -8.86 -16.41 -6.30
CA LEU A 67 -8.03 -17.61 -6.33
C LEU A 67 -8.11 -18.37 -5.00
N ALA A 68 -7.98 -17.68 -3.87
CA ALA A 68 -8.04 -18.32 -2.56
C ALA A 68 -9.41 -18.96 -2.27
N LEU A 69 -10.51 -18.34 -2.74
CA LEU A 69 -11.84 -18.94 -2.63
C LEU A 69 -12.04 -20.12 -3.59
N ASP A 70 -11.45 -20.08 -4.78
CA ASP A 70 -11.48 -21.21 -5.72
C ASP A 70 -10.73 -22.42 -5.16
N GLU A 71 -9.57 -22.18 -4.53
CA GLU A 71 -8.79 -23.23 -3.84
C GLU A 71 -9.57 -23.83 -2.66
N LEU A 72 -10.22 -22.99 -1.85
CA LEU A 72 -11.06 -23.44 -0.75
C LEU A 72 -12.22 -24.30 -1.23
N ALA A 73 -12.92 -23.90 -2.30
CA ALA A 73 -14.04 -24.64 -2.87
C ALA A 73 -13.57 -25.97 -3.51
N ALA A 74 -12.42 -25.95 -4.20
CA ALA A 74 -11.83 -27.17 -4.80
C ALA A 74 -11.38 -28.19 -3.73
N ALA A 75 -10.86 -27.72 -2.60
CA ALA A 75 -10.43 -28.57 -1.50
C ALA A 75 -11.62 -29.19 -0.71
N ASN A 76 -12.80 -28.60 -0.79
CA ASN A 76 -13.99 -29.04 -0.03
C ASN A 76 -15.28 -28.96 -0.89
N PRO A 77 -15.38 -29.71 -1.99
CA PRO A 77 -16.45 -29.58 -2.98
C PRO A 77 -17.83 -29.98 -2.45
N GLU A 78 -17.89 -30.82 -1.43
CA GLU A 78 -19.17 -31.19 -0.77
C GLU A 78 -19.73 -30.03 0.07
N LYS A 79 -18.87 -29.14 0.54
CA LYS A 79 -19.23 -28.11 1.50
C LYS A 79 -19.37 -26.73 0.86
N TYR A 80 -18.52 -26.43 -0.11
CA TYR A 80 -18.44 -25.12 -0.74
C TYR A 80 -18.59 -25.20 -2.26
N ARG A 81 -19.35 -24.28 -2.82
CA ARG A 81 -19.56 -24.13 -4.27
C ARG A 81 -19.50 -22.67 -4.65
N ARG A 82 -19.05 -22.41 -5.87
CA ARG A 82 -19.18 -21.07 -6.46
C ARG A 82 -20.64 -20.72 -6.69
N THR A 83 -21.01 -19.47 -6.42
CA THR A 83 -22.36 -18.96 -6.67
C THR A 83 -22.57 -18.53 -8.12
N SER A 84 -21.47 -18.39 -8.91
CA SER A 84 -21.52 -17.98 -10.32
C SER A 84 -20.66 -18.88 -11.19
N PHE A 85 -21.03 -18.98 -12.46
CA PHE A 85 -20.27 -19.73 -13.47
C PHE A 85 -19.04 -18.95 -14.00
N GLY A 86 -18.98 -17.64 -13.75
CA GLY A 86 -17.90 -16.80 -14.21
C GLY A 86 -16.58 -17.11 -13.51
N ARG A 87 -15.47 -16.92 -14.22
CA ARG A 87 -14.11 -16.99 -13.66
C ARG A 87 -13.42 -15.64 -13.79
N SER A 88 -12.64 -15.28 -12.80
CA SER A 88 -11.80 -14.10 -12.87
C SER A 88 -10.44 -14.49 -13.47
N GLU A 89 -10.25 -14.25 -14.77
CA GLU A 89 -8.98 -14.46 -15.44
C GLU A 89 -8.18 -13.17 -15.44
N GLY A 90 -6.95 -13.21 -14.92
CA GLY A 90 -6.16 -12.01 -14.71
C GLY A 90 -4.90 -11.90 -15.56
N GLY A 91 -4.38 -13.02 -16.10
CA GLY A 91 -3.11 -13.04 -16.82
C GLY A 91 -1.89 -12.62 -15.99
N PHE A 92 -2.03 -12.55 -14.65
CA PHE A 92 -0.96 -12.18 -13.72
C PHE A 92 -1.13 -12.89 -12.37
N THR A 93 -0.03 -13.04 -11.64
CA THR A 93 -0.04 -13.51 -10.26
C THR A 93 -0.30 -12.32 -9.33
N PRO A 94 -1.37 -12.34 -8.51
CA PRO A 94 -1.64 -11.23 -7.60
C PRO A 94 -0.64 -11.22 -6.44
N ASP A 95 -0.25 -10.01 -6.03
CA ASP A 95 0.59 -9.78 -4.86
C ASP A 95 0.03 -8.60 -4.06
N LEU A 96 -0.56 -8.89 -2.91
CA LEU A 96 -1.17 -7.87 -2.06
C LEU A 96 -0.13 -6.91 -1.46
N GLY A 97 1.13 -7.36 -1.28
CA GLY A 97 2.20 -6.52 -0.78
C GLY A 97 2.58 -5.39 -1.75
N LYS A 98 2.41 -5.61 -3.05
CA LYS A 98 2.75 -4.65 -4.11
C LYS A 98 1.64 -3.65 -4.44
N THR A 99 0.50 -3.76 -3.80
CA THR A 99 -0.61 -2.82 -3.99
C THR A 99 -0.67 -1.79 -2.86
N PHE A 100 -1.53 -0.79 -3.00
CA PHE A 100 -1.70 0.22 -1.97
C PHE A 100 -2.09 -0.42 -0.63
N ASN A 101 -1.21 -0.32 0.36
CA ASN A 101 -1.51 -0.73 1.73
C ASN A 101 -0.70 0.10 2.74
N ARG A 102 -1.14 0.11 3.99
CA ARG A 102 -0.47 0.71 5.16
C ARG A 102 0.08 -0.34 6.10
N GLY A 103 0.43 -1.49 5.57
CA GLY A 103 0.61 -2.73 6.29
C GLY A 103 -0.72 -3.42 6.54
N TYR A 104 -0.69 -4.72 6.82
CA TYR A 104 -1.89 -5.52 7.01
C TYR A 104 -2.10 -5.87 8.48
N THR A 105 -3.38 -6.03 8.85
CA THR A 105 -3.80 -6.45 10.18
C THR A 105 -5.04 -7.34 10.09
N GLN A 106 -5.17 -8.25 11.03
CA GLN A 106 -6.40 -9.03 11.25
C GLN A 106 -7.26 -8.41 12.38
N LEU A 107 -6.87 -7.22 12.87
CA LEU A 107 -7.50 -6.51 14.00
C LEU A 107 -7.73 -7.46 15.19
N PHE A 108 -8.99 -7.62 15.57
CA PHE A 108 -9.39 -8.36 16.76
C PHE A 108 -9.97 -9.75 16.45
N LEU A 109 -9.75 -10.28 15.26
CA LEU A 109 -10.34 -11.56 14.83
C LEU A 109 -10.04 -12.69 15.83
N THR A 110 -8.85 -12.70 16.42
CA THR A 110 -8.44 -13.69 17.42
C THR A 110 -8.72 -13.27 18.87
N GLY A 111 -9.48 -12.21 19.09
CA GLY A 111 -9.79 -11.66 20.41
C GLY A 111 -8.64 -10.91 21.11
N LYS A 112 -7.43 -10.95 20.57
CA LYS A 112 -6.26 -10.26 21.16
C LYS A 112 -5.99 -8.94 20.43
N ARG A 113 -5.85 -7.87 21.18
CA ARG A 113 -5.28 -6.61 20.66
C ARG A 113 -3.79 -6.83 20.42
N SER A 114 -3.37 -6.88 19.16
CA SER A 114 -1.95 -6.78 18.85
C SER A 114 -1.54 -5.30 18.91
N ALA A 115 -0.35 -5.01 19.42
CA ALA A 115 0.21 -3.65 19.44
C ALA A 115 0.41 -3.07 18.01
N GLY A 116 0.33 -3.90 16.98
CA GLY A 116 0.62 -3.56 15.59
C GLY A 116 -0.59 -3.19 14.72
N TRP A 117 -1.73 -2.76 15.28
CA TRP A 117 -2.94 -2.42 14.53
C TRP A 117 -2.86 -1.07 13.79
N SER A 118 -1.98 -0.18 14.21
CA SER A 118 -1.76 1.12 13.59
C SER A 118 -0.47 1.13 12.76
N SER A 119 -0.48 1.94 11.71
CA SER A 119 0.65 2.20 10.83
C SER A 119 1.37 3.48 11.25
N MET A 120 1.81 3.59 12.48
CA MET A 120 2.28 4.82 13.15
C MET A 120 3.17 5.75 12.31
N ASP A 121 3.92 5.21 11.38
CA ASP A 121 4.88 5.95 10.54
C ASP A 121 4.36 6.25 9.12
N ALA A 122 3.21 5.69 8.74
CA ALA A 122 2.69 5.83 7.38
C ALA A 122 1.23 6.29 7.35
N PRO A 123 0.97 7.60 7.18
CA PRO A 123 -0.38 8.11 6.96
C PRO A 123 -0.94 7.73 5.59
N LYS A 124 -0.07 7.31 4.67
CA LYS A 124 -0.38 6.88 3.30
C LYS A 124 0.11 5.45 3.05
N SER A 125 0.12 5.02 1.79
CA SER A 125 0.67 3.70 1.41
C SER A 125 2.14 3.58 1.75
N ILE A 126 2.53 2.42 2.30
CA ILE A 126 3.92 2.08 2.56
C ILE A 126 4.60 1.61 1.26
N GLY A 127 3.87 0.82 0.43
CA GLY A 127 4.45 0.16 -0.74
C GLY A 127 5.48 -0.92 -0.39
N GLU A 128 6.23 -1.35 -1.40
CA GLU A 128 7.38 -2.24 -1.23
C GLU A 128 8.66 -1.40 -1.25
N GLU A 129 9.56 -1.62 -0.29
CA GLU A 129 10.85 -0.95 -0.28
C GLU A 129 11.79 -1.60 -1.29
N VAL A 130 12.00 -0.93 -2.42
CA VAL A 130 12.84 -1.41 -3.52
C VAL A 130 14.31 -1.00 -3.40
N GLY A 131 14.61 0.01 -2.60
CA GLY A 131 15.98 0.50 -2.42
C GLY A 131 16.06 1.75 -1.56
N THR A 132 17.27 2.22 -1.37
CA THR A 132 17.60 3.45 -0.63
C THR A 132 18.23 4.47 -1.53
N VAL A 133 17.75 5.70 -1.51
CA VAL A 133 18.39 6.82 -2.23
C VAL A 133 19.74 7.10 -1.60
N VAL A 134 20.82 6.98 -2.40
CA VAL A 134 22.21 7.19 -1.96
C VAL A 134 22.64 8.63 -2.19
N SER A 135 22.25 9.19 -3.33
CA SER A 135 22.57 10.59 -3.66
C SER A 135 21.53 11.19 -4.61
N ILE A 136 21.39 12.51 -4.52
CA ILE A 136 20.59 13.32 -5.44
C ILE A 136 21.50 14.43 -5.94
N THR A 137 21.72 14.49 -7.24
CA THR A 137 22.54 15.52 -7.88
C THR A 137 21.68 16.32 -8.84
N SER A 138 21.63 17.63 -8.67
CA SER A 138 21.01 18.55 -9.63
C SER A 138 22.10 19.08 -10.57
N LEU A 139 21.97 18.80 -11.86
CA LEU A 139 22.81 19.38 -12.89
C LEU A 139 22.15 20.68 -13.37
N ARG A 140 22.54 21.79 -12.81
CA ARG A 140 22.27 23.09 -13.45
C ARG A 140 23.08 23.16 -14.72
N GLN A 141 22.46 23.09 -15.86
CA GLN A 141 23.10 23.45 -17.11
C GLN A 141 23.37 24.96 -17.10
N THR A 142 24.59 25.34 -16.75
CA THR A 142 25.10 26.67 -17.09
C THR A 142 25.32 26.69 -18.59
N SER A 143 24.39 27.19 -19.36
CA SER A 143 24.61 27.49 -20.76
C SER A 143 25.64 28.59 -20.87
N GLN A 144 26.92 28.20 -21.08
CA GLN A 144 27.90 29.06 -21.70
C GLN A 144 27.55 29.18 -23.17
N ALA A 145 26.93 30.25 -23.56
CA ALA A 145 26.99 30.70 -24.93
C ALA A 145 26.74 32.18 -24.97
N GLY A 146 27.76 32.91 -25.34
CA GLY A 146 27.67 34.29 -25.74
C GLY A 146 26.72 34.47 -26.90
N ARG A 147 25.76 35.34 -26.73
CA ARG A 147 25.27 36.36 -27.65
C ARG A 147 24.09 37.09 -27.02
N ARG A 148 24.29 38.34 -26.73
CA ARG A 148 23.22 39.26 -26.35
C ARG A 148 22.28 39.41 -27.56
N VAL A 149 21.00 39.06 -27.40
CA VAL A 149 19.89 39.64 -28.14
C VAL A 149 18.81 39.99 -27.13
N SER A 150 18.52 41.26 -27.03
CA SER A 150 17.48 41.85 -26.20
C SER A 150 16.10 41.53 -26.78
N SER A 151 15.24 40.93 -26.00
CA SER A 151 13.76 40.99 -26.17
C SER A 151 13.08 40.79 -24.81
N PRO A 152 12.02 41.55 -24.50
CA PRO A 152 11.40 41.51 -23.22
C PRO A 152 10.29 40.44 -23.14
N SER A 153 10.05 39.99 -21.93
CA SER A 153 8.98 39.10 -21.52
C SER A 153 8.99 37.63 -22.02
N GLY A 154 9.63 36.77 -21.28
CA GLY A 154 9.46 35.32 -21.38
C GLY A 154 9.99 34.65 -20.11
N LYS A 155 9.10 34.09 -19.27
CA LYS A 155 9.48 33.21 -18.18
C LYS A 155 10.30 32.06 -18.74
N ARG A 156 11.60 32.00 -18.45
CA ARG A 156 12.42 30.84 -18.72
C ARG A 156 12.15 29.78 -17.65
N THR A 157 11.43 28.73 -18.01
CA THR A 157 11.41 27.46 -17.27
C THR A 157 12.70 26.72 -17.66
N GLY A 158 13.77 26.88 -16.88
CA GLY A 158 14.95 26.02 -17.02
C GLY A 158 14.55 24.61 -16.56
N GLU A 159 14.68 23.63 -17.43
CA GLU A 159 14.59 22.24 -17.05
C GLU A 159 15.79 21.89 -16.14
N GLU A 160 15.53 21.65 -14.87
CA GLU A 160 16.52 21.10 -13.94
C GLU A 160 16.56 19.58 -14.13
N ASN A 161 17.63 19.05 -14.68
CA ASN A 161 17.87 17.62 -14.71
C ASN A 161 18.36 17.16 -13.34
N ILE A 162 17.55 16.30 -12.69
CA ILE A 162 17.89 15.69 -11.41
C ILE A 162 18.29 14.24 -11.65
N THR A 163 19.49 13.89 -11.20
CA THR A 163 19.97 12.51 -11.19
C THR A 163 19.81 11.94 -9.78
N ILE A 164 19.09 10.83 -9.66
CA ILE A 164 18.89 10.11 -8.40
C ILE A 164 19.62 8.79 -8.49
N THR A 165 20.59 8.58 -7.60
CA THR A 165 21.27 7.29 -7.45
C THR A 165 20.60 6.47 -6.37
N VAL A 166 20.16 5.25 -6.70
CA VAL A 166 19.46 4.35 -5.78
C VAL A 166 20.26 3.07 -5.61
N ARG A 167 20.52 2.67 -4.36
CA ARG A 167 21.03 1.34 -4.02
C ARG A 167 19.83 0.41 -3.91
N MET A 168 19.66 -0.48 -4.89
CA MET A 168 18.56 -1.45 -4.91
C MET A 168 18.78 -2.52 -3.83
N LYS A 169 17.69 -2.95 -3.20
CA LYS A 169 17.66 -4.21 -2.43
C LYS A 169 17.74 -5.38 -3.40
N LYS A 170 18.53 -6.40 -3.08
CA LYS A 170 18.50 -7.65 -3.86
C LYS A 170 17.10 -8.25 -3.74
N PRO A 171 16.52 -8.80 -4.84
CA PRO A 171 15.28 -9.55 -4.75
C PRO A 171 15.48 -10.68 -3.75
N THR A 172 14.61 -10.78 -2.76
CA THR A 172 14.56 -11.96 -1.90
C THR A 172 13.93 -13.05 -2.73
N GLU A 173 14.69 -14.06 -3.15
CA GLU A 173 14.12 -15.29 -3.72
C GLU A 173 13.18 -15.90 -2.69
N ARG A 174 11.92 -16.06 -3.09
CA ARG A 174 10.89 -16.75 -2.31
C ARG A 174 10.64 -18.11 -2.93
#